data_ce1c13c5ebd719651b43d26791673d09
#
_entry.id   ce1c13c5ebd719651b43d26791673d09
#
_cell.length_a   1.000
_cell.length_b   1.000
_cell.length_c   1.000
_cell.angle_alpha   90.00
_cell.angle_beta   90.00
_cell.angle_gamma   90.00
#
_symmetry.space_group_name_H-M   'P 1'
#
loop_
_entity.id
_entity.type
_entity.pdbx_description
1 polymer ?
#
loop_
_entity_poly.entity_id
_entity_poly.type
_entity_poly.pdbx_seq_one_letter_code
_entity_poly.pdbx_strand_id
1 'polypeptide(L)'
;STLLASSAASDVYKRQVKGATLMTQYHNIPPVYDKNSRILILGSFPSVKSREAQFFYGHPQNRFWKVMSAVLDCDLPVTVQQKKLMLLSHNIAVWDVIGSCEITGSSDATISSVVPNDIAGLVAETSVTKIFANGATSYNMYKRYCCENVGIEAVKLPSTSPANAAFSLERLISEWKSQILSQ
;
A
#
# COMPACT_ATOMS: atom_id res chain seq x y z
N SER A 1 12.55 32.84 -37.91
CA SER A 1 12.79 31.87 -36.82
C SER A 1 11.85 32.12 -35.62
N THR A 2 10.52 32.12 -35.85
CA THR A 2 9.51 32.41 -34.78
C THR A 2 8.40 31.40 -34.69
N LEU A 3 8.56 30.19 -35.24
CA LEU A 3 7.48 29.18 -35.31
C LEU A 3 7.67 27.96 -34.37
N LEU A 4 8.79 27.85 -33.66
CA LEU A 4 9.04 26.71 -32.74
C LEU A 4 8.68 27.00 -31.27
N ALA A 5 8.45 28.24 -30.88
CA ALA A 5 8.03 28.59 -29.50
C ALA A 5 6.52 28.42 -29.27
N SER A 6 5.72 28.36 -30.34
CA SER A 6 4.25 28.25 -30.26
C SER A 6 3.73 26.84 -29.92
N SER A 7 4.47 25.78 -30.29
CA SER A 7 4.04 24.39 -30.08
C SER A 7 4.18 23.93 -28.62
N ALA A 8 5.30 24.26 -27.97
CA ALA A 8 5.53 23.88 -26.58
C ALA A 8 4.59 24.62 -25.60
N ALA A 9 4.29 25.90 -25.88
CA ALA A 9 3.36 26.68 -25.09
C ALA A 9 1.90 26.16 -25.25
N SER A 10 1.54 25.67 -26.43
CA SER A 10 0.25 25.06 -26.72
C SER A 10 0.05 23.72 -25.99
N ASP A 11 1.10 22.91 -25.88
CA ASP A 11 1.03 21.63 -25.18
C ASP A 11 0.98 21.79 -23.65
N VAL A 12 1.68 22.79 -23.10
CA VAL A 12 1.57 23.17 -21.69
C VAL A 12 0.16 23.71 -21.38
N TYR A 13 -0.40 24.53 -22.28
CA TYR A 13 -1.74 25.09 -22.11
C TYR A 13 -2.85 24.03 -22.24
N LYS A 14 -2.70 23.07 -23.15
CA LYS A 14 -3.65 21.93 -23.28
C LYS A 14 -3.62 20.98 -22.09
N ARG A 15 -2.52 20.88 -21.37
CA ARG A 15 -2.43 20.15 -20.08
C ARG A 15 -3.11 20.91 -18.95
N GLN A 16 -3.13 22.23 -18.97
CA GLN A 16 -3.80 23.05 -17.96
C GLN A 16 -5.34 23.11 -18.11
N VAL A 17 -5.90 22.86 -19.30
CA VAL A 17 -7.34 22.97 -19.57
C VAL A 17 -8.12 21.69 -19.23
N LYS A 18 -7.48 20.57 -18.89
CA LYS A 18 -8.11 19.37 -18.31
C LYS A 18 -7.90 19.30 -16.80
N GLY A 19 -8.33 20.31 -16.10
CA GLY A 19 -8.66 20.43 -14.67
C GLY A 19 -8.13 19.37 -13.70
N ALA A 20 -6.85 19.25 -13.53
CA ALA A 20 -6.03 18.89 -12.36
C ALA A 20 -4.61 18.60 -12.88
N THR A 21 -3.64 19.41 -12.49
CA THR A 21 -2.24 19.08 -12.74
C THR A 21 -1.93 17.80 -11.98
N LEU A 22 -1.79 16.69 -12.70
CA LEU A 22 -1.31 15.44 -12.12
C LEU A 22 0.11 15.70 -11.62
N MET A 23 0.27 15.73 -10.31
CA MET A 23 1.59 15.87 -9.68
C MET A 23 2.08 14.51 -9.23
N THR A 24 3.34 14.21 -9.47
CA THR A 24 3.98 13.01 -8.91
C THR A 24 3.93 13.07 -7.39
N GLN A 25 3.38 12.04 -6.79
CA GLN A 25 3.35 11.84 -5.34
C GLN A 25 4.41 10.81 -4.97
N TYR A 26 5.13 11.05 -3.89
CA TYR A 26 6.18 10.17 -3.39
C TYR A 26 5.72 9.49 -2.10
N HIS A 27 6.08 8.20 -1.99
CA HIS A 27 5.92 7.44 -0.77
C HIS A 27 7.06 7.77 0.19
N ASN A 28 6.74 8.47 1.26
CA ASN A 28 7.72 8.92 2.26
C ASN A 28 7.53 8.25 3.63
N ILE A 29 6.75 7.18 3.71
CA ILE A 29 6.55 6.40 4.93
C ILE A 29 7.51 5.21 4.89
N PRO A 30 8.47 5.11 5.82
CA PRO A 30 9.39 3.98 5.84
C PRO A 30 8.64 2.68 6.16
N PRO A 31 9.09 1.52 5.62
CA PRO A 31 8.49 0.23 5.93
C PRO A 31 8.65 -0.11 7.41
N VAL A 32 7.70 -0.90 7.91
CA VAL A 32 7.82 -1.54 9.22
C VAL A 32 8.29 -2.97 9.00
N TYR A 33 9.49 -3.31 9.46
CA TYR A 33 10.04 -4.66 9.38
C TYR A 33 11.25 -4.82 10.32
N ASP A 34 11.62 -6.05 10.56
CA ASP A 34 12.90 -6.45 11.11
C ASP A 34 13.39 -7.76 10.47
N LYS A 35 14.59 -8.22 10.83
CA LYS A 35 15.17 -9.46 10.30
C LYS A 35 14.33 -10.72 10.57
N ASN A 36 13.47 -10.69 11.58
CA ASN A 36 12.60 -11.81 11.97
C ASN A 36 11.24 -11.77 11.26
N SER A 37 10.96 -10.73 10.50
CA SER A 37 9.70 -10.62 9.74
C SER A 37 9.57 -11.79 8.77
N ARG A 38 8.46 -12.54 8.86
CA ARG A 38 8.17 -13.73 8.05
C ARG A 38 7.04 -13.52 7.06
N ILE A 39 6.18 -12.57 7.36
CA ILE A 39 5.03 -12.17 6.54
C ILE A 39 5.22 -10.72 6.14
N LEU A 40 4.99 -10.42 4.85
CA LEU A 40 4.93 -9.04 4.37
C LEU A 40 3.50 -8.74 3.88
N ILE A 41 2.88 -7.71 4.44
CA ILE A 41 1.58 -7.22 3.98
C ILE A 41 1.81 -5.94 3.18
N LEU A 42 1.34 -5.93 1.94
CA LEU A 42 1.52 -4.82 1.01
C LEU A 42 0.20 -4.09 0.73
N GLY A 43 0.21 -2.77 0.93
CA GLY A 43 -0.78 -1.87 0.36
C GLY A 43 -0.37 -1.43 -1.04
N SER A 44 -1.20 -0.61 -1.69
CA SER A 44 -0.89 -0.02 -3.00
C SER A 44 -0.05 1.25 -2.86
N PHE A 45 -0.65 2.31 -2.32
CA PHE A 45 -0.07 3.62 -2.07
C PHE A 45 -0.75 4.27 -0.87
N PRO A 46 -0.04 5.03 -0.02
CA PRO A 46 -0.66 5.58 1.18
C PRO A 46 -1.72 6.64 0.84
N SER A 47 -2.84 6.57 1.54
CA SER A 47 -3.88 7.59 1.47
C SER A 47 -3.36 8.97 1.89
N VAL A 48 -4.09 10.04 1.54
CA VAL A 48 -3.76 11.40 2.02
C VAL A 48 -3.61 11.41 3.54
N LYS A 49 -4.53 10.78 4.27
CA LYS A 49 -4.48 10.70 5.74
C LYS A 49 -3.27 9.91 6.25
N SER A 50 -2.86 8.85 5.58
CA SER A 50 -1.64 8.11 5.93
C SER A 50 -0.40 8.96 5.72
N ARG A 51 -0.33 9.73 4.62
CA ARG A 51 0.78 10.65 4.36
C ARG A 51 0.83 11.80 5.38
N GLU A 52 -0.30 12.36 5.78
CA GLU A 52 -0.39 13.37 6.84
C GLU A 52 0.07 12.81 8.19
N ALA A 53 -0.37 11.59 8.54
CA ALA A 53 0.00 10.91 9.77
C ALA A 53 1.41 10.30 9.73
N GLN A 54 2.07 10.25 8.56
CA GLN A 54 3.35 9.58 8.33
C GLN A 54 3.36 8.13 8.80
N PHE A 55 2.21 7.44 8.67
CA PHE A 55 2.08 6.03 9.03
C PHE A 55 0.95 5.33 8.25
N PHE A 56 1.07 3.99 8.13
CA PHE A 56 0.19 3.15 7.33
C PHE A 56 -1.24 3.13 7.85
N TYR A 57 -2.20 3.07 6.91
CA TYR A 57 -3.62 2.91 7.20
C TYR A 57 -4.17 3.96 8.17
N GLY A 58 -3.75 5.23 7.99
CA GLY A 58 -4.11 6.35 8.86
C GLY A 58 -5.51 6.91 8.66
N HIS A 59 -6.24 6.50 7.61
CA HIS A 59 -7.61 6.96 7.42
C HIS A 59 -8.52 6.38 8.52
N PRO A 60 -9.33 7.21 9.22
CA PRO A 60 -10.13 6.75 10.37
C PRO A 60 -11.08 5.60 10.08
N GLN A 61 -11.57 5.52 8.85
CA GLN A 61 -12.50 4.46 8.41
C GLN A 61 -11.80 3.23 7.81
N ASN A 62 -10.46 3.24 7.67
CA ASN A 62 -9.74 2.04 7.26
C ASN A 62 -9.79 1.00 8.38
N ARG A 63 -10.12 -0.23 8.01
CA ARG A 63 -10.35 -1.33 8.96
C ARG A 63 -9.10 -2.16 9.26
N PHE A 64 -7.94 -1.81 8.68
CA PHE A 64 -6.71 -2.62 8.79
C PHE A 64 -6.34 -2.94 10.25
N TRP A 65 -6.25 -1.92 11.10
CA TRP A 65 -5.84 -2.14 12.49
C TRP A 65 -6.85 -2.95 13.30
N LYS A 66 -8.15 -2.78 13.03
CA LYS A 66 -9.22 -3.60 13.64
C LYS A 66 -9.14 -5.05 13.17
N VAL A 67 -8.89 -5.27 11.88
CA VAL A 67 -8.71 -6.61 11.31
C VAL A 67 -7.49 -7.28 11.93
N MET A 68 -6.34 -6.59 11.93
CA MET A 68 -5.11 -7.17 12.47
C MET A 68 -5.19 -7.49 13.95
N SER A 69 -5.77 -6.61 14.77
CA SER A 69 -5.95 -6.91 16.19
C SER A 69 -6.80 -8.16 16.43
N ALA A 70 -7.87 -8.34 15.66
CA ALA A 70 -8.71 -9.53 15.76
C ALA A 70 -8.05 -10.80 15.21
N VAL A 71 -7.28 -10.69 14.14
CA VAL A 71 -6.51 -11.82 13.56
C VAL A 71 -5.43 -12.29 14.52
N LEU A 72 -4.73 -11.35 15.17
CA LEU A 72 -3.62 -11.63 16.07
C LEU A 72 -4.02 -11.82 17.54
N ASP A 73 -5.33 -11.72 17.82
CA ASP A 73 -5.90 -11.84 19.18
C ASP A 73 -5.21 -10.92 20.19
N CYS A 74 -5.09 -9.64 19.86
CA CYS A 74 -4.46 -8.63 20.69
C CYS A 74 -5.27 -7.31 20.70
N ASP A 75 -4.94 -6.43 21.65
CA ASP A 75 -5.61 -5.14 21.80
C ASP A 75 -5.45 -4.26 20.55
N LEU A 76 -6.47 -3.43 20.28
CA LEU A 76 -6.43 -2.47 19.18
C LEU A 76 -5.36 -1.39 19.44
N PRO A 77 -4.33 -1.28 18.59
CA PRO A 77 -3.27 -0.31 18.80
C PRO A 77 -3.76 1.10 18.48
N VAL A 78 -3.39 2.06 19.31
CA VAL A 78 -3.77 3.47 19.16
C VAL A 78 -2.58 4.29 18.64
N THR A 79 -1.41 4.15 19.23
CA THR A 79 -0.21 4.90 18.85
C THR A 79 0.58 4.22 17.74
N VAL A 80 1.40 4.99 17.02
CA VAL A 80 2.33 4.44 16.01
C VAL A 80 3.24 3.38 16.62
N GLN A 81 3.72 3.60 17.85
CA GLN A 81 4.60 2.66 18.53
C GLN A 81 3.87 1.35 18.87
N GLN A 82 2.62 1.41 19.35
CA GLN A 82 1.82 0.21 19.57
C GLN A 82 1.56 -0.55 18.28
N LYS A 83 1.29 0.15 17.17
CA LYS A 83 1.13 -0.44 15.84
C LYS A 83 2.39 -1.17 15.37
N LYS A 84 3.56 -0.54 15.51
CA LYS A 84 4.84 -1.17 15.19
C LYS A 84 5.11 -2.40 16.07
N LEU A 85 4.89 -2.28 17.38
CA LEU A 85 5.09 -3.38 18.32
C LEU A 85 4.18 -4.57 17.99
N MET A 86 2.88 -4.32 17.70
CA MET A 86 1.95 -5.35 17.29
C MET A 86 2.49 -6.14 16.08
N LEU A 87 2.93 -5.45 15.04
CA LEU A 87 3.41 -6.09 13.82
C LEU A 87 4.70 -6.88 14.07
N LEU A 88 5.70 -6.25 14.66
CA LEU A 88 7.03 -6.86 14.83
C LEU A 88 7.02 -8.03 15.83
N SER A 89 6.22 -7.94 16.91
CA SER A 89 6.07 -9.06 17.86
C SER A 89 5.42 -10.31 17.25
N HIS A 90 4.72 -10.14 16.12
CA HIS A 90 4.12 -11.25 15.36
C HIS A 90 4.87 -11.55 14.06
N ASN A 91 6.10 -11.06 13.91
CA ASN A 91 6.94 -11.26 12.72
C ASN A 91 6.28 -10.80 11.41
N ILE A 92 5.55 -9.70 11.46
CA ILE A 92 4.84 -9.11 10.31
C ILE A 92 5.51 -7.81 9.89
N ALA A 93 5.85 -7.73 8.61
CA ALA A 93 6.28 -6.51 7.95
C ALA A 93 5.10 -5.87 7.20
N VAL A 94 5.12 -4.55 7.10
CA VAL A 94 4.14 -3.77 6.33
C VAL A 94 4.85 -2.73 5.47
N TRP A 95 4.46 -2.64 4.20
CA TRP A 95 4.83 -1.58 3.28
C TRP A 95 3.75 -1.38 2.21
N ASP A 96 4.05 -0.57 1.20
CA ASP A 96 3.23 -0.41 0.00
C ASP A 96 4.07 -0.76 -1.23
N VAL A 97 3.41 -1.22 -2.30
CA VAL A 97 4.09 -1.59 -3.55
C VAL A 97 4.68 -0.37 -4.24
N ILE A 98 3.98 0.77 -4.20
CA ILE A 98 4.29 1.95 -5.01
C ILE A 98 5.17 2.92 -4.24
N GLY A 99 6.34 3.24 -4.79
CA GLY A 99 7.26 4.26 -4.26
C GLY A 99 6.95 5.67 -4.75
N SER A 100 6.50 5.80 -6.00
CA SER A 100 5.96 7.06 -6.51
C SER A 100 4.96 6.81 -7.64
N CYS A 101 4.02 7.71 -7.79
CA CYS A 101 3.03 7.65 -8.86
C CYS A 101 2.36 9.02 -9.08
N GLU A 102 1.64 9.13 -10.17
CA GLU A 102 0.64 10.19 -10.35
C GLU A 102 -0.71 9.66 -9.88
N ILE A 103 -1.37 10.39 -8.98
CA ILE A 103 -2.64 10.00 -8.38
C ILE A 103 -3.47 11.24 -8.07
N THR A 104 -4.79 11.13 -8.18
CA THR A 104 -5.75 12.16 -7.75
C THR A 104 -6.38 11.73 -6.42
N GLY A 105 -6.10 12.48 -5.36
CA GLY A 105 -6.62 12.19 -4.01
C GLY A 105 -6.07 10.87 -3.45
N SER A 106 -6.96 9.94 -3.13
CA SER A 106 -6.62 8.58 -2.64
C SER A 106 -7.30 7.48 -3.48
N SER A 107 -7.74 7.81 -4.70
CA SER A 107 -8.42 6.86 -5.57
C SER A 107 -7.43 6.00 -6.34
N ASP A 108 -7.35 4.73 -6.01
CA ASP A 108 -6.50 3.74 -6.70
C ASP A 108 -6.77 3.67 -8.21
N ALA A 109 -7.99 3.99 -8.65
CA ALA A 109 -8.36 4.01 -10.06
C ALA A 109 -7.66 5.11 -10.88
N THR A 110 -7.07 6.11 -10.21
CA THR A 110 -6.36 7.23 -10.85
C THR A 110 -4.84 7.07 -10.86
N ILE A 111 -4.31 5.94 -10.34
CA ILE A 111 -2.87 5.68 -10.27
C ILE A 111 -2.31 5.48 -11.68
N SER A 112 -1.26 6.25 -12.00
CA SER A 112 -0.48 6.16 -13.23
C SER A 112 1.01 6.46 -12.98
N SER A 113 1.87 6.25 -13.97
CA SER A 113 3.31 6.55 -13.89
C SER A 113 3.98 5.90 -12.66
N VAL A 114 3.71 4.61 -12.42
CA VAL A 114 4.13 3.88 -11.21
C VAL A 114 5.63 3.61 -11.22
N VAL A 115 6.30 3.96 -10.11
CA VAL A 115 7.64 3.47 -9.75
C VAL A 115 7.49 2.66 -8.46
N PRO A 116 7.81 1.35 -8.46
CA PRO A 116 7.64 0.52 -7.27
C PRO A 116 8.69 0.84 -6.18
N ASN A 117 8.37 0.51 -4.94
CA ASN A 117 9.34 0.42 -3.86
C ASN A 117 10.26 -0.80 -4.06
N ASP A 118 11.43 -0.80 -3.43
CA ASP A 118 12.38 -1.92 -3.46
C ASP A 118 11.93 -3.06 -2.52
N ILE A 119 10.86 -3.76 -2.93
CA ILE A 119 10.33 -4.90 -2.17
C ILE A 119 11.35 -6.05 -2.14
N ALA A 120 12.11 -6.25 -3.21
CA ALA A 120 13.13 -7.30 -3.27
C ALA A 120 14.25 -7.04 -2.25
N GLY A 121 14.70 -5.80 -2.10
CA GLY A 121 15.68 -5.41 -1.08
C GLY A 121 15.17 -5.68 0.34
N LEU A 122 13.92 -5.31 0.65
CA LEU A 122 13.30 -5.60 1.95
C LEU A 122 13.25 -7.12 2.22
N VAL A 123 12.81 -7.90 1.25
CA VAL A 123 12.72 -9.37 1.40
C VAL A 123 14.10 -9.98 1.64
N ALA A 124 15.14 -9.49 0.96
CA ALA A 124 16.52 -9.97 1.14
C ALA A 124 17.11 -9.71 2.55
N GLU A 125 16.62 -8.67 3.24
CA GLU A 125 17.06 -8.30 4.60
C GLU A 125 16.24 -8.98 5.71
N THR A 126 15.23 -9.80 5.36
CA THR A 126 14.26 -10.37 6.29
C THR A 126 14.16 -11.88 6.13
N SER A 127 13.33 -12.51 6.96
CA SER A 127 12.94 -13.91 6.85
C SER A 127 11.58 -14.09 6.14
N VAL A 128 11.16 -13.13 5.32
CA VAL A 128 9.86 -13.15 4.63
C VAL A 128 9.77 -14.31 3.65
N THR A 129 8.78 -15.15 3.84
CA THR A 129 8.44 -16.27 2.95
C THR A 129 7.01 -16.22 2.42
N LYS A 130 6.18 -15.33 2.98
CA LYS A 130 4.79 -15.12 2.57
C LYS A 130 4.50 -13.64 2.34
N ILE A 131 3.85 -13.33 1.24
CA ILE A 131 3.42 -11.98 0.88
C ILE A 131 1.92 -11.95 0.71
N PHE A 132 1.27 -11.00 1.36
CA PHE A 132 -0.15 -10.72 1.24
C PHE A 132 -0.37 -9.33 0.65
N ALA A 133 -1.27 -9.22 -0.31
CA ALA A 133 -1.65 -7.94 -0.89
C ALA A 133 -3.04 -7.51 -0.37
N ASN A 134 -3.10 -6.35 0.26
CA ASN A 134 -4.32 -5.77 0.79
C ASN A 134 -5.14 -5.13 -0.34
N GLY A 135 -5.96 -5.94 -0.97
CA GLY A 135 -6.84 -5.55 -2.06
C GLY A 135 -6.29 -5.85 -3.46
N ALA A 136 -7.16 -5.70 -4.45
CA ALA A 136 -6.87 -6.03 -5.85
C ALA A 136 -5.80 -5.12 -6.47
N THR A 137 -5.83 -3.82 -6.17
CA THR A 137 -4.86 -2.86 -6.72
C THR A 137 -3.45 -3.20 -6.25
N SER A 138 -3.25 -3.42 -4.95
CA SER A 138 -1.97 -3.85 -4.39
C SER A 138 -1.49 -5.16 -5.03
N TYR A 139 -2.36 -6.16 -5.14
CA TYR A 139 -2.05 -7.44 -5.76
C TYR A 139 -1.60 -7.30 -7.21
N ASN A 140 -2.36 -6.55 -8.03
CA ASN A 140 -2.05 -6.38 -9.45
C ASN A 140 -0.75 -5.59 -9.66
N MET A 141 -0.50 -4.55 -8.84
CA MET A 141 0.73 -3.77 -8.89
C MET A 141 1.95 -4.61 -8.46
N TYR A 142 1.83 -5.40 -7.39
CA TYR A 142 2.90 -6.31 -6.98
C TYR A 142 3.21 -7.33 -8.08
N LYS A 143 2.21 -7.98 -8.63
CA LYS A 143 2.37 -8.95 -9.69
C LYS A 143 3.05 -8.35 -10.92
N ARG A 144 2.68 -7.12 -11.28
CA ARG A 144 3.20 -6.44 -12.48
C ARG A 144 4.63 -5.95 -12.31
N TYR A 145 4.99 -5.40 -11.14
CA TYR A 145 6.22 -4.64 -10.98
C TYR A 145 7.26 -5.30 -10.08
N CYS A 146 6.88 -6.23 -9.21
CA CYS A 146 7.76 -6.73 -8.15
C CYS A 146 7.91 -8.26 -8.16
N CYS A 147 6.88 -9.01 -8.50
CA CYS A 147 6.80 -10.46 -8.27
C CYS A 147 7.97 -11.23 -8.89
N GLU A 148 8.34 -10.90 -10.14
CA GLU A 148 9.44 -11.56 -10.83
C GLU A 148 10.78 -11.38 -10.12
N ASN A 149 11.07 -10.15 -9.66
CA ASN A 149 12.33 -9.85 -8.96
C ASN A 149 12.38 -10.40 -7.52
N VAL A 150 11.20 -10.46 -6.87
CA VAL A 150 11.08 -10.97 -5.49
C VAL A 150 11.07 -12.50 -5.44
N GLY A 151 10.47 -13.15 -6.44
CA GLY A 151 10.38 -14.61 -6.53
C GLY A 151 9.38 -15.25 -5.56
N ILE A 152 8.51 -14.48 -4.92
CA ILE A 152 7.45 -14.95 -4.01
C ILE A 152 6.11 -14.49 -4.56
N GLU A 153 5.19 -15.42 -4.80
CA GLU A 153 3.82 -15.09 -5.20
C GLU A 153 3.05 -14.47 -4.02
N ALA A 154 2.28 -13.42 -4.30
CA ALA A 154 1.43 -12.81 -3.29
C ALA A 154 0.05 -13.47 -3.24
N VAL A 155 -0.52 -13.56 -2.03
CA VAL A 155 -1.92 -13.91 -1.80
C VAL A 155 -2.76 -12.63 -1.75
N LYS A 156 -3.79 -12.57 -2.58
CA LYS A 156 -4.72 -11.43 -2.57
C LYS A 156 -5.71 -11.56 -1.42
N LEU A 157 -5.72 -10.56 -0.53
CA LEU A 157 -6.73 -10.42 0.53
C LEU A 157 -7.77 -9.36 0.14
N PRO A 158 -9.01 -9.48 0.66
CA PRO A 158 -10.01 -8.43 0.47
C PRO A 158 -9.54 -7.12 1.12
N SER A 159 -9.72 -6.00 0.43
CA SER A 159 -9.26 -4.68 0.88
C SER A 159 -9.91 -4.25 2.19
N THR A 160 -9.10 -3.72 3.11
CA THR A 160 -9.56 -3.09 4.36
C THR A 160 -10.02 -1.65 4.15
N SER A 161 -9.86 -1.08 2.96
CA SER A 161 -10.32 0.26 2.61
C SER A 161 -11.83 0.42 2.81
N PRO A 162 -12.30 1.60 3.28
CA PRO A 162 -13.73 1.90 3.33
C PRO A 162 -14.42 1.85 1.95
N ALA A 163 -13.67 1.99 0.86
CA ALA A 163 -14.18 1.83 -0.50
C ALA A 163 -14.66 0.40 -0.80
N ASN A 164 -14.17 -0.62 -0.07
CA ASN A 164 -14.65 -1.99 -0.15
C ASN A 164 -15.88 -2.20 0.74
N ALA A 165 -17.00 -1.57 0.40
CA ALA A 165 -18.24 -1.61 1.18
C ALA A 165 -18.93 -2.98 1.16
N ALA A 166 -18.62 -3.85 0.21
CA ALA A 166 -19.20 -5.21 0.10
C ALA A 166 -18.74 -6.16 1.21
N PHE A 167 -17.64 -5.85 1.91
CA PHE A 167 -17.14 -6.65 3.02
C PHE A 167 -17.44 -5.96 4.35
N SER A 168 -18.19 -6.66 5.23
CA SER A 168 -18.30 -6.26 6.63
C SER A 168 -16.97 -6.47 7.37
N LEU A 169 -16.83 -5.88 8.56
CA LEU A 169 -15.64 -6.07 9.39
C LEU A 169 -15.46 -7.55 9.75
N GLU A 170 -16.53 -8.24 10.15
CA GLU A 170 -16.52 -9.65 10.52
C GLU A 170 -16.07 -10.54 9.35
N ARG A 171 -16.57 -10.24 8.14
CA ARG A 171 -16.16 -10.97 6.94
C ARG A 171 -14.70 -10.74 6.60
N LEU A 172 -14.19 -9.50 6.72
CA LEU A 172 -12.78 -9.21 6.56
C LEU A 172 -11.93 -9.99 7.55
N ILE A 173 -12.28 -9.98 8.84
CA ILE A 173 -11.56 -10.71 9.88
C ILE A 173 -11.51 -12.20 9.55
N SER A 174 -12.65 -12.81 9.18
CA SER A 174 -12.72 -14.23 8.83
C SER A 174 -11.79 -14.58 7.66
N GLU A 175 -11.86 -13.82 6.56
CA GLU A 175 -11.05 -14.06 5.36
C GLU A 175 -9.54 -13.86 5.64
N TRP A 176 -9.17 -12.77 6.32
CA TRP A 176 -7.78 -12.49 6.67
C TRP A 176 -7.22 -13.55 7.62
N LYS A 177 -7.97 -13.92 8.65
CA LYS A 177 -7.58 -14.94 9.63
C LYS A 177 -7.32 -16.29 8.98
N SER A 178 -8.20 -16.72 8.09
CA SER A 178 -8.06 -17.98 7.36
C SER A 178 -6.79 -18.06 6.52
N GLN A 179 -6.34 -16.93 5.95
CA GLN A 179 -5.15 -16.88 5.11
C GLN A 179 -3.85 -16.66 5.90
N ILE A 180 -3.87 -15.75 6.87
CA ILE A 180 -2.65 -15.39 7.63
C ILE A 180 -2.27 -16.49 8.61
N LEU A 181 -3.23 -17.15 9.25
CA LEU A 181 -2.97 -18.20 10.24
C LEU A 181 -2.94 -19.62 9.64
N SER A 182 -3.27 -19.80 8.37
CA SER A 182 -3.07 -21.08 7.69
C SER A 182 -1.57 -21.31 7.48
N GLN A 183 -0.99 -22.15 8.30
CA GLN A 183 0.40 -22.63 8.15
C GLN A 183 0.42 -24.03 7.57
#